data_d6b894339ca67ff8a2341922c8a52697
#
_entry.id   d6b894339ca67ff8a2341922c8a52697
#
_cell.length_a   1.000
_cell.length_b   1.000
_cell.length_c   1.000
_cell.angle_alpha   90.00
_cell.angle_beta   90.00
_cell.angle_gamma   90.00
#
_symmetry.space_group_name_H-M   'P 1'
#
loop_
_entity.id
_entity.type
_entity.pdbx_description
1 polymer ?
#
loop_
_entity_poly.entity_id
_entity_poly.type
_entity_poly.pdbx_seq_one_letter_code
_entity_poly.pdbx_strand_id
1 'polypeptide(L)'
;MGARVLVTGGTGFVGRRLCAALRAQGFEVWAPGHAELDRGWKAAPRVEKVFHLAARTFVPDSWNEPAEFYRANVQGTVDLLEYCRTGQGTVDLLEYCRTGSIPLVYVSGYCYGVADRLPIPETAPLRPNNPYAFSKAAAEAACRFFSERFHVPVTILRPFNVYGPGQRRQFLIPQLIAQALDPAAPELIVHDPRPRRDFVHVDDLVSALCTVPVGDEARVYNVGSGRSHAVGGIAQMIRQAAGTTKPIVARGSSRAEEIADAVADISALRTLGWRPRIELAEGLRQLVAAARAASNTVV
;
A
#
# COMPACT_ATOMS: atom_id res chain seq x y z
N MET A 1 -9.18 0.57 -29.28
CA MET A 1 -8.02 0.46 -28.38
C MET A 1 -8.56 0.58 -26.96
N GLY A 2 -8.07 -0.24 -26.01
CA GLY A 2 -8.51 -0.12 -24.61
C GLY A 2 -8.07 1.22 -23.99
N ALA A 3 -8.81 1.66 -22.96
CA ALA A 3 -8.47 2.85 -22.20
C ALA A 3 -7.06 2.71 -21.61
N ARG A 4 -6.20 3.75 -21.73
CA ARG A 4 -4.84 3.73 -21.20
C ARG A 4 -4.82 4.25 -19.77
N VAL A 5 -4.15 3.54 -18.88
CA VAL A 5 -3.97 3.92 -17.48
C VAL A 5 -2.49 3.99 -17.10
N LEU A 6 -2.16 4.92 -16.22
CA LEU A 6 -0.82 5.05 -15.65
C LEU A 6 -0.78 4.36 -14.28
N VAL A 7 0.26 3.54 -14.05
CA VAL A 7 0.54 2.96 -12.73
C VAL A 7 1.96 3.34 -12.32
N THR A 8 2.12 4.34 -11.47
CA THR A 8 3.43 4.61 -10.87
C THR A 8 3.75 3.55 -9.81
N GLY A 9 5.01 3.16 -9.70
CA GLY A 9 5.38 2.03 -8.82
C GLY A 9 4.90 0.66 -9.35
N GLY A 10 4.62 0.55 -10.65
CA GLY A 10 4.12 -0.67 -11.29
C GLY A 10 5.04 -1.88 -11.18
N THR A 11 6.34 -1.68 -10.96
CA THR A 11 7.32 -2.76 -10.71
C THR A 11 7.39 -3.21 -9.26
N GLY A 12 6.71 -2.50 -8.34
CA GLY A 12 6.69 -2.78 -6.91
C GLY A 12 5.81 -3.98 -6.52
N PHE A 13 5.76 -4.26 -5.21
CA PHE A 13 5.02 -5.38 -4.63
C PHE A 13 3.52 -5.36 -4.99
N VAL A 14 2.83 -4.25 -4.75
CA VAL A 14 1.40 -4.07 -5.11
C VAL A 14 1.25 -3.80 -6.60
N GLY A 15 2.15 -2.96 -7.16
CA GLY A 15 2.03 -2.46 -8.53
C GLY A 15 2.05 -3.54 -9.59
N ARG A 16 2.90 -4.56 -9.47
CA ARG A 16 2.93 -5.69 -10.43
C ARG A 16 1.60 -6.42 -10.51
N ARG A 17 0.93 -6.62 -9.37
CA ARG A 17 -0.37 -7.28 -9.30
C ARG A 17 -1.48 -6.40 -9.86
N LEU A 18 -1.44 -5.11 -9.53
CA LEU A 18 -2.40 -4.14 -10.09
C LEU A 18 -2.25 -4.07 -11.62
N CYS A 19 -1.02 -3.97 -12.14
CA CYS A 19 -0.80 -3.97 -13.60
C CYS A 19 -1.35 -5.23 -14.27
N ALA A 20 -1.16 -6.41 -13.67
CA ALA A 20 -1.71 -7.65 -14.19
C ALA A 20 -3.25 -7.64 -14.17
N ALA A 21 -3.87 -7.21 -13.07
CA ALA A 21 -5.32 -7.11 -12.93
C ALA A 21 -5.95 -6.14 -13.93
N LEU A 22 -5.33 -4.97 -14.12
CA LEU A 22 -5.81 -3.97 -15.07
C LEU A 22 -5.70 -4.46 -16.53
N ARG A 23 -4.59 -5.12 -16.90
CA ARG A 23 -4.46 -5.74 -18.23
C ARG A 23 -5.50 -6.83 -18.46
N ALA A 24 -5.78 -7.65 -17.45
CA ALA A 24 -6.84 -8.66 -17.54
C ALA A 24 -8.25 -8.05 -17.72
N GLN A 25 -8.47 -6.80 -17.29
CA GLN A 25 -9.67 -6.02 -17.52
C GLN A 25 -9.69 -5.28 -18.88
N GLY A 26 -8.65 -5.45 -19.72
CA GLY A 26 -8.57 -4.86 -21.06
C GLY A 26 -7.95 -3.46 -21.11
N PHE A 27 -7.37 -2.94 -20.01
CA PHE A 27 -6.67 -1.67 -20.02
C PHE A 27 -5.28 -1.78 -20.67
N GLU A 28 -4.88 -0.74 -21.41
CA GLU A 28 -3.50 -0.51 -21.78
C GLU A 28 -2.76 0.11 -20.58
N VAL A 29 -1.84 -0.63 -19.96
CA VAL A 29 -1.15 -0.19 -18.73
C VAL A 29 0.23 0.36 -19.05
N TRP A 30 0.42 1.66 -18.85
CA TRP A 30 1.71 2.31 -18.84
C TRP A 30 2.23 2.35 -17.41
N ALA A 31 3.38 1.72 -17.17
CA ALA A 31 3.99 1.60 -15.84
C ALA A 31 5.47 2.00 -15.93
N PRO A 32 5.78 3.32 -15.96
CA PRO A 32 7.14 3.80 -16.17
C PRO A 32 8.07 3.43 -15.00
N GLY A 33 9.33 3.15 -15.34
CA GLY A 33 10.41 2.98 -14.38
C GLY A 33 10.95 4.33 -13.89
N HIS A 34 11.85 4.32 -12.87
CA HIS A 34 12.44 5.54 -12.33
C HIS A 34 13.11 6.40 -13.42
N ALA A 35 13.90 5.79 -14.31
CA ALA A 35 14.60 6.51 -15.38
C ALA A 35 13.67 7.23 -16.38
N GLU A 36 12.43 6.75 -16.53
CA GLU A 36 11.43 7.43 -17.36
C GLU A 36 10.78 8.58 -16.58
N LEU A 37 10.55 8.41 -15.29
CA LEU A 37 10.00 9.44 -14.40
C LEU A 37 11.00 10.60 -14.18
N ASP A 38 12.29 10.31 -14.13
CA ASP A 38 13.36 11.32 -14.00
C ASP A 38 13.42 12.29 -15.20
N ARG A 39 12.88 11.89 -16.37
CA ARG A 39 12.73 12.76 -17.55
C ARG A 39 11.56 13.74 -17.43
N GLY A 40 10.78 13.62 -16.35
CA GLY A 40 9.60 14.44 -16.07
C GLY A 40 8.36 14.01 -16.88
N TRP A 41 7.24 14.61 -16.54
CA TRP A 41 5.91 14.25 -17.07
C TRP A 41 5.60 14.84 -18.46
N LYS A 42 6.45 15.74 -18.99
CA LYS A 42 6.22 16.45 -20.26
C LYS A 42 6.10 15.54 -21.48
N ALA A 43 6.76 14.39 -21.46
CA ALA A 43 6.72 13.40 -22.55
C ALA A 43 5.80 12.21 -22.23
N ALA A 44 5.03 12.28 -21.14
CA ALA A 44 4.12 11.22 -20.75
C ALA A 44 2.98 11.08 -21.76
N PRO A 45 2.57 9.84 -22.12
CA PRO A 45 1.42 9.64 -22.97
C PRO A 45 0.15 10.04 -22.23
N ARG A 46 -0.86 10.50 -22.97
CA ARG A 46 -2.18 10.77 -22.39
C ARG A 46 -2.76 9.48 -21.81
N VAL A 47 -3.31 9.58 -20.58
CA VAL A 47 -3.97 8.49 -19.87
C VAL A 47 -5.34 8.94 -19.37
N GLU A 48 -6.23 7.99 -19.17
CA GLU A 48 -7.59 8.27 -18.68
C GLU A 48 -7.68 8.18 -17.16
N LYS A 49 -6.74 7.52 -16.51
CA LYS A 49 -6.69 7.34 -15.05
C LYS A 49 -5.28 7.07 -14.57
N VAL A 50 -4.96 7.56 -13.39
CA VAL A 50 -3.68 7.34 -12.73
C VAL A 50 -3.89 6.53 -11.45
N PHE A 51 -3.05 5.51 -11.24
CA PHE A 51 -2.87 4.82 -9.97
C PHE A 51 -1.48 5.14 -9.42
N HIS A 52 -1.42 5.89 -8.33
CA HIS A 52 -0.17 6.32 -7.73
C HIS A 52 0.23 5.46 -6.54
N LEU A 53 1.13 4.50 -6.79
CA LEU A 53 1.66 3.56 -5.81
C LEU A 53 3.15 3.80 -5.51
N ALA A 54 3.85 4.59 -6.34
CA ALA A 54 5.27 4.87 -6.15
C ALA A 54 5.49 5.55 -4.79
N ALA A 55 6.26 4.92 -3.92
CA ALA A 55 6.62 5.45 -2.62
C ALA A 55 7.79 4.66 -2.00
N ARG A 56 8.57 5.32 -1.13
CA ARG A 56 9.41 4.62 -0.15
C ARG A 56 8.52 4.24 1.04
N THR A 57 8.58 2.97 1.50
CA THR A 57 7.56 2.43 2.42
C THR A 57 8.11 1.78 3.69
N PHE A 58 9.41 1.48 3.76
CA PHE A 58 9.98 0.78 4.92
C PHE A 58 10.25 1.77 6.07
N VAL A 59 9.45 1.69 7.13
CA VAL A 59 9.46 2.65 8.25
C VAL A 59 10.83 2.81 8.91
N PRO A 60 11.63 1.74 9.19
CA PRO A 60 12.96 1.93 9.76
C PRO A 60 13.87 2.83 8.93
N ASP A 61 13.87 2.69 7.60
CA ASP A 61 14.68 3.55 6.71
C ASP A 61 14.23 5.01 6.77
N SER A 62 12.95 5.29 7.05
CA SER A 62 12.45 6.65 7.12
C SER A 62 13.02 7.48 8.27
N TRP A 63 13.48 6.83 9.32
CA TRP A 63 14.17 7.48 10.43
C TRP A 63 15.62 7.86 10.07
N ASN A 64 16.25 7.06 9.24
CA ASN A 64 17.63 7.28 8.81
C ASN A 64 17.72 8.28 7.65
N GLU A 65 16.74 8.26 6.73
CA GLU A 65 16.74 9.03 5.49
C GLU A 65 15.41 9.81 5.29
N PRO A 66 14.96 10.65 6.23
CA PRO A 66 13.65 11.29 6.14
C PRO A 66 13.50 12.19 4.91
N ALA A 67 14.58 12.89 4.51
CA ALA A 67 14.57 13.76 3.32
C ALA A 67 14.25 12.99 2.03
N GLU A 68 14.76 11.77 1.89
CA GLU A 68 14.48 10.91 0.74
C GLU A 68 13.02 10.45 0.71
N PHE A 69 12.43 10.23 1.89
CA PHE A 69 10.99 9.91 1.98
C PHE A 69 10.13 11.11 1.58
N TYR A 70 10.49 12.33 1.99
CA TYR A 70 9.75 13.54 1.61
C TYR A 70 9.90 13.83 0.12
N ARG A 71 11.10 13.69 -0.45
CA ARG A 71 11.33 13.86 -1.88
C ARG A 71 10.52 12.85 -2.70
N ALA A 72 10.58 11.56 -2.36
CA ALA A 72 9.89 10.52 -3.10
C ALA A 72 8.36 10.56 -2.91
N ASN A 73 7.89 10.71 -1.67
CA ASN A 73 6.48 10.53 -1.34
C ASN A 73 5.68 11.82 -1.42
N VAL A 74 6.28 12.98 -1.14
CA VAL A 74 5.59 14.28 -1.19
C VAL A 74 5.84 14.97 -2.51
N GLN A 75 7.09 15.29 -2.83
CA GLN A 75 7.41 16.00 -4.08
C GLN A 75 6.98 15.18 -5.30
N GLY A 76 7.28 13.89 -5.34
CA GLY A 76 6.85 13.02 -6.45
C GLY A 76 5.32 12.94 -6.60
N THR A 77 4.57 13.04 -5.50
CA THR A 77 3.11 13.13 -5.56
C THR A 77 2.64 14.48 -6.09
N VAL A 78 3.26 15.59 -5.68
CA VAL A 78 2.94 16.94 -6.20
C VAL A 78 3.22 17.04 -7.69
N ASP A 79 4.36 16.53 -8.15
CA ASP A 79 4.73 16.52 -9.59
C ASP A 79 3.72 15.73 -10.42
N LEU A 80 3.22 14.60 -9.88
CA LEU A 80 2.19 13.81 -10.54
C LEU A 80 0.82 14.50 -10.53
N LEU A 81 0.45 15.16 -9.43
CA LEU A 81 -0.79 15.93 -9.33
C LEU A 81 -0.80 17.09 -10.34
N GLU A 82 0.34 17.73 -10.55
CA GLU A 82 0.49 18.77 -11.56
C GLU A 82 0.33 18.21 -12.99
N TYR A 83 0.87 17.02 -13.27
CA TYR A 83 0.58 16.28 -14.49
C TYR A 83 -0.93 15.96 -14.64
N CYS A 84 -1.58 15.49 -13.58
CA CYS A 84 -3.03 15.21 -13.61
C CYS A 84 -3.86 16.48 -13.87
N ARG A 85 -3.44 17.62 -13.30
CA ARG A 85 -4.10 18.92 -13.47
C ARG A 85 -3.96 19.46 -14.89
N THR A 86 -2.76 19.36 -15.46
CA THR A 86 -2.44 19.97 -16.76
C THR A 86 -2.72 19.07 -17.95
N GLY A 87 -2.85 17.76 -17.73
CA GLY A 87 -3.08 16.80 -18.81
C GLY A 87 -1.95 16.74 -19.85
N GLN A 88 -0.76 17.29 -19.56
CA GLN A 88 0.32 17.44 -20.52
C GLN A 88 0.97 16.12 -20.93
N GLY A 89 0.47 15.57 -22.02
CA GLY A 89 1.18 14.77 -22.98
C GLY A 89 0.79 15.34 -24.34
N THR A 90 1.71 15.92 -25.07
CA THR A 90 1.62 16.41 -26.46
C THR A 90 0.20 16.61 -27.04
N VAL A 91 -0.56 17.60 -26.61
CA VAL A 91 -1.83 17.97 -27.25
C VAL A 91 -2.02 19.49 -27.21
N ASP A 92 -2.55 20.00 -28.33
CA ASP A 92 -2.88 21.39 -28.59
C ASP A 92 -3.64 22.07 -27.44
N LEU A 93 -3.31 23.34 -27.16
CA LEU A 93 -3.91 24.19 -26.13
C LEU A 93 -5.44 24.24 -26.16
N LEU A 94 -6.05 24.06 -27.33
CA LEU A 94 -7.51 24.06 -27.54
C LEU A 94 -8.16 22.74 -27.10
N GLU A 95 -7.49 21.61 -27.21
CA GLU A 95 -7.92 20.31 -26.72
C GLU A 95 -7.80 20.22 -25.18
N TYR A 96 -6.80 20.88 -24.61
CA TYR A 96 -6.58 21.04 -23.18
C TYR A 96 -7.78 21.68 -22.45
N CYS A 97 -8.35 22.75 -22.99
CA CYS A 97 -9.50 23.42 -22.39
C CYS A 97 -10.79 22.54 -22.40
N ARG A 98 -10.81 21.46 -23.17
CA ARG A 98 -11.98 20.60 -23.39
C ARG A 98 -11.97 19.30 -22.61
N THR A 99 -10.84 18.83 -22.07
CA THR A 99 -10.68 17.43 -21.63
C THR A 99 -10.59 17.20 -20.12
N GLY A 100 -10.67 18.22 -19.27
CA GLY A 100 -10.70 18.03 -17.81
C GLY A 100 -9.42 17.41 -17.20
N SER A 101 -9.34 17.44 -15.89
CA SER A 101 -8.23 16.84 -15.13
C SER A 101 -8.26 15.30 -15.16
N ILE A 102 -7.07 14.68 -15.10
CA ILE A 102 -6.94 13.21 -15.11
C ILE A 102 -7.26 12.67 -13.71
N PRO A 103 -8.19 11.71 -13.57
CA PRO A 103 -8.54 11.10 -12.30
C PRO A 103 -7.36 10.35 -11.65
N LEU A 104 -7.13 10.57 -10.35
CA LEU A 104 -6.04 9.99 -9.56
C LEU A 104 -6.57 9.07 -8.46
N VAL A 105 -6.09 7.83 -8.39
CA VAL A 105 -6.18 6.95 -7.23
C VAL A 105 -4.84 6.94 -6.52
N TYR A 106 -4.79 7.54 -5.33
CA TYR A 106 -3.58 7.63 -4.50
C TYR A 106 -3.56 6.55 -3.43
N VAL A 107 -2.47 5.80 -3.35
CA VAL A 107 -2.25 4.83 -2.27
C VAL A 107 -1.42 5.49 -1.16
N SER A 108 -2.10 5.82 -0.08
CA SER A 108 -1.52 6.32 1.15
C SER A 108 -0.99 5.18 2.03
N GLY A 109 -1.19 5.23 3.31
CA GLY A 109 -0.82 4.22 4.29
C GLY A 109 -1.47 4.48 5.64
N TYR A 110 -1.03 3.77 6.66
CA TYR A 110 -1.47 4.00 8.02
C TYR A 110 -0.85 5.29 8.57
N CYS A 111 -1.67 6.33 8.71
CA CYS A 111 -1.24 7.67 9.17
C CYS A 111 -1.95 8.13 10.44
N TYR A 112 -2.73 7.26 11.08
CA TYR A 112 -3.56 7.63 12.23
C TYR A 112 -2.79 7.72 13.55
N GLY A 113 -1.60 7.09 13.65
CA GLY A 113 -0.87 6.99 14.92
C GLY A 113 -1.67 6.20 15.96
N VAL A 114 -1.68 6.68 17.20
CA VAL A 114 -2.53 6.12 18.26
C VAL A 114 -3.95 6.67 18.08
N ALA A 115 -4.87 5.80 17.69
CA ALA A 115 -6.25 6.18 17.43
C ALA A 115 -7.08 6.22 18.71
N ASP A 116 -8.05 7.16 18.78
CA ASP A 116 -8.92 7.34 19.95
C ASP A 116 -9.98 6.23 20.09
N ARG A 117 -10.30 5.56 18.98
CA ARG A 117 -11.29 4.46 18.94
C ARG A 117 -10.98 3.42 17.88
N LEU A 118 -11.50 2.22 18.07
CA LEU A 118 -11.44 1.10 17.14
C LEU A 118 -12.86 0.59 16.82
N PRO A 119 -13.14 0.14 15.59
CA PRO A 119 -12.31 0.28 14.39
C PRO A 119 -12.08 1.75 14.01
N ILE A 120 -10.97 2.06 13.33
CA ILE A 120 -10.55 3.42 12.98
C ILE A 120 -11.30 3.86 11.72
N PRO A 121 -12.17 4.88 11.77
CA PRO A 121 -12.87 5.39 10.59
C PRO A 121 -11.96 6.32 9.77
N GLU A 122 -12.33 6.56 8.51
CA GLU A 122 -11.61 7.48 7.62
C GLU A 122 -11.60 8.94 8.13
N THR A 123 -12.58 9.30 8.96
CA THR A 123 -12.71 10.62 9.60
C THR A 123 -11.82 10.80 10.81
N ALA A 124 -11.13 9.75 11.29
CA ALA A 124 -10.21 9.87 12.40
C ALA A 124 -9.06 10.83 12.07
N PRO A 125 -8.60 11.65 13.04
CA PRO A 125 -7.51 12.58 12.81
C PRO A 125 -6.22 11.85 12.45
N LEU A 126 -5.45 12.41 11.52
CA LEU A 126 -4.13 11.91 11.18
C LEU A 126 -3.12 12.41 12.23
N ARG A 127 -2.43 11.46 12.87
CA ARG A 127 -1.40 11.72 13.90
C ARG A 127 -0.15 10.90 13.58
N PRO A 128 0.54 11.20 12.46
CA PRO A 128 1.69 10.41 12.04
C PRO A 128 2.80 10.46 13.09
N ASN A 129 3.27 9.28 13.52
CA ASN A 129 4.29 9.13 14.55
C ASN A 129 5.67 8.68 14.01
N ASN A 130 5.87 8.73 12.70
CA ASN A 130 7.13 8.43 12.04
C ASN A 130 7.24 9.17 10.70
N PRO A 131 8.47 9.37 10.15
CA PRO A 131 8.67 10.16 8.92
C PRO A 131 7.94 9.59 7.69
N TYR A 132 7.82 8.25 7.57
CA TYR A 132 7.03 7.63 6.51
C TYR A 132 5.55 8.02 6.60
N ALA A 133 4.93 7.82 7.76
CA ALA A 133 3.52 8.17 7.95
C ALA A 133 3.28 9.66 7.74
N PHE A 134 4.20 10.53 8.20
CA PHE A 134 4.15 11.97 7.96
C PHE A 134 4.21 12.29 6.46
N SER A 135 5.13 11.68 5.71
CA SER A 135 5.23 11.90 4.26
C SER A 135 3.95 11.48 3.51
N LYS A 136 3.31 10.39 3.94
CA LYS A 136 2.04 9.94 3.34
C LYS A 136 0.89 10.89 3.69
N ALA A 137 0.79 11.37 4.93
CA ALA A 137 -0.20 12.36 5.35
C ALA A 137 -0.03 13.71 4.62
N ALA A 138 1.22 14.17 4.44
CA ALA A 138 1.52 15.39 3.69
C ALA A 138 1.12 15.27 2.20
N ALA A 139 1.38 14.13 1.60
CA ALA A 139 0.93 13.85 0.23
C ALA A 139 -0.61 13.76 0.11
N GLU A 140 -1.31 13.23 1.12
CA GLU A 140 -2.78 13.30 1.16
C GLU A 140 -3.29 14.74 1.23
N ALA A 141 -2.62 15.61 2.01
CA ALA A 141 -2.99 17.02 2.08
C ALA A 141 -2.81 17.70 0.71
N ALA A 142 -1.73 17.40 -0.02
CA ALA A 142 -1.56 17.87 -1.40
C ALA A 142 -2.68 17.34 -2.31
N CYS A 143 -3.01 16.05 -2.26
CA CYS A 143 -4.09 15.46 -3.03
C CYS A 143 -5.44 16.19 -2.80
N ARG A 144 -5.79 16.46 -1.52
CA ARG A 144 -7.00 17.21 -1.17
C ARG A 144 -6.97 18.64 -1.72
N PHE A 145 -5.84 19.35 -1.54
CA PHE A 145 -5.69 20.71 -2.03
C PHE A 145 -5.87 20.77 -3.55
N PHE A 146 -5.27 19.85 -4.31
CA PHE A 146 -5.43 19.80 -5.77
C PHE A 146 -6.88 19.46 -6.18
N SER A 147 -7.55 18.59 -5.43
CA SER A 147 -8.96 18.30 -5.68
C SER A 147 -9.84 19.53 -5.44
N GLU A 148 -9.68 20.22 -4.32
CA GLU A 148 -10.51 21.36 -3.92
C GLU A 148 -10.25 22.61 -4.77
N ARG A 149 -8.99 22.88 -5.15
CA ARG A 149 -8.59 24.13 -5.80
C ARG A 149 -8.41 24.01 -7.30
N PHE A 150 -8.04 22.84 -7.79
CA PHE A 150 -7.78 22.61 -9.20
C PHE A 150 -8.69 21.57 -9.83
N HIS A 151 -9.70 21.10 -9.10
CA HIS A 151 -10.70 20.14 -9.57
C HIS A 151 -10.08 18.84 -10.14
N VAL A 152 -8.94 18.41 -9.62
CA VAL A 152 -8.38 17.10 -9.93
C VAL A 152 -9.21 16.03 -9.20
N PRO A 153 -9.86 15.10 -9.89
CA PRO A 153 -10.61 14.04 -9.24
C PRO A 153 -9.64 13.11 -8.49
N VAL A 154 -9.79 12.97 -7.16
CA VAL A 154 -8.88 12.17 -6.34
C VAL A 154 -9.64 11.16 -5.48
N THR A 155 -9.15 9.93 -5.46
CA THR A 155 -9.55 8.93 -4.46
C THR A 155 -8.32 8.44 -3.70
N ILE A 156 -8.38 8.49 -2.38
CA ILE A 156 -7.28 8.12 -1.47
C ILE A 156 -7.62 6.78 -0.81
N LEU A 157 -6.74 5.79 -0.94
CA LEU A 157 -6.84 4.55 -0.18
C LEU A 157 -5.79 4.55 0.93
N ARG A 158 -6.21 4.23 2.14
CA ARG A 158 -5.36 4.04 3.32
C ARG A 158 -5.26 2.55 3.65
N PRO A 159 -4.37 1.80 3.00
CA PRO A 159 -4.15 0.41 3.37
C PRO A 159 -3.52 0.32 4.76
N PHE A 160 -4.01 -0.63 5.54
CA PHE A 160 -3.39 -1.02 6.81
C PHE A 160 -2.15 -1.90 6.51
N ASN A 161 -1.93 -3.01 7.20
CA ASN A 161 -0.72 -3.79 6.96
C ASN A 161 -0.92 -4.74 5.77
N VAL A 162 -0.38 -4.38 4.61
CA VAL A 162 -0.48 -5.23 3.41
C VAL A 162 0.54 -6.36 3.49
N TYR A 163 0.11 -7.58 3.15
CA TYR A 163 0.96 -8.75 3.07
C TYR A 163 0.64 -9.59 1.82
N GLY A 164 1.56 -10.48 1.43
CA GLY A 164 1.30 -11.38 0.30
C GLY A 164 2.57 -11.80 -0.45
N PRO A 165 2.42 -12.61 -1.51
CA PRO A 165 3.55 -13.11 -2.29
C PRO A 165 4.33 -11.97 -2.96
N GLY A 166 5.66 -12.00 -2.84
CA GLY A 166 6.56 -10.98 -3.40
C GLY A 166 6.85 -9.80 -2.49
N GLN A 167 6.36 -9.80 -1.23
CA GLN A 167 6.76 -8.82 -0.23
C GLN A 167 8.23 -9.00 0.16
N ARG A 168 8.97 -7.91 0.38
CA ARG A 168 10.40 -7.95 0.73
C ARG A 168 10.63 -8.64 2.08
N ARG A 169 11.74 -9.37 2.20
CA ARG A 169 12.09 -10.17 3.40
C ARG A 169 12.23 -9.37 4.70
N GLN A 170 12.45 -8.07 4.64
CA GLN A 170 12.58 -7.20 5.81
C GLN A 170 11.26 -6.94 6.56
N PHE A 171 10.10 -7.30 5.97
CA PHE A 171 8.80 -7.16 6.62
C PHE A 171 8.48 -8.38 7.50
N LEU A 172 7.63 -8.17 8.51
CA LEU A 172 7.32 -9.15 9.58
C LEU A 172 6.98 -10.55 9.03
N ILE A 173 5.98 -10.65 8.16
CA ILE A 173 5.48 -11.97 7.69
C ILE A 173 6.55 -12.72 6.89
N PRO A 174 7.19 -12.15 5.85
CA PRO A 174 8.26 -12.84 5.14
C PRO A 174 9.45 -13.20 6.02
N GLN A 175 9.80 -12.35 7.00
CA GLN A 175 10.88 -12.62 7.94
C GLN A 175 10.56 -13.84 8.83
N LEU A 176 9.36 -13.91 9.40
CA LEU A 176 8.94 -15.05 10.21
C LEU A 176 8.83 -16.35 9.41
N ILE A 177 8.36 -16.28 8.15
CA ILE A 177 8.34 -17.45 7.26
C ILE A 177 9.77 -17.96 6.97
N ALA A 178 10.69 -17.05 6.70
CA ALA A 178 12.09 -17.42 6.47
C ALA A 178 12.68 -18.13 7.71
N GLN A 179 12.49 -17.58 8.91
CA GLN A 179 12.96 -18.20 10.16
C GLN A 179 12.28 -19.56 10.42
N ALA A 180 10.98 -19.68 10.12
CA ALA A 180 10.24 -20.93 10.34
C ALA A 180 10.73 -22.07 9.44
N LEU A 181 11.14 -21.76 8.21
CA LEU A 181 11.58 -22.74 7.20
C LEU A 181 13.10 -22.99 7.21
N ASP A 182 13.91 -22.07 7.74
CA ASP A 182 15.37 -22.22 7.80
C ASP A 182 15.78 -23.25 8.87
N PRO A 183 16.33 -24.41 8.52
CA PRO A 183 16.76 -25.41 9.50
C PRO A 183 17.85 -24.92 10.47
N ALA A 184 18.63 -23.91 10.08
CA ALA A 184 19.67 -23.33 10.92
C ALA A 184 19.14 -22.32 11.95
N ALA A 185 17.94 -21.77 11.74
CA ALA A 185 17.33 -20.86 12.70
C ALA A 185 16.74 -21.64 13.90
N PRO A 186 17.20 -21.43 15.14
CA PRO A 186 16.72 -22.21 16.29
C PRO A 186 15.33 -21.76 16.78
N GLU A 187 14.89 -20.56 16.42
CA GLU A 187 13.71 -19.91 16.97
C GLU A 187 13.07 -18.93 15.97
N LEU A 188 11.83 -18.55 16.24
CA LEU A 188 11.14 -17.44 15.57
C LEU A 188 11.27 -16.20 16.48
N ILE A 189 11.93 -15.16 15.97
CA ILE A 189 12.18 -13.94 16.72
C ILE A 189 11.13 -12.87 16.35
N VAL A 190 10.44 -12.35 17.35
CA VAL A 190 9.61 -11.16 17.26
C VAL A 190 10.18 -10.06 18.16
N HIS A 191 10.01 -8.79 17.81
CA HIS A 191 10.44 -7.70 18.67
C HIS A 191 9.54 -7.63 19.91
N ASP A 192 8.26 -7.38 19.72
CA ASP A 192 7.22 -7.40 20.75
C ASP A 192 6.01 -8.22 20.22
N PRO A 193 5.55 -9.26 20.94
CA PRO A 193 4.45 -10.10 20.49
C PRO A 193 3.06 -9.46 20.72
N ARG A 194 2.96 -8.41 21.52
CA ARG A 194 1.70 -7.83 22.01
C ARG A 194 0.97 -6.94 21.01
N PRO A 195 1.64 -6.03 20.27
CA PRO A 195 0.96 -5.15 19.35
C PRO A 195 0.09 -5.88 18.35
N ARG A 196 -1.09 -5.31 18.10
CA ARG A 196 -2.08 -5.91 17.20
C ARG A 196 -2.17 -5.08 15.92
N ARG A 197 -2.31 -5.75 14.80
CA ARG A 197 -2.38 -5.10 13.48
C ARG A 197 -3.45 -5.76 12.61
N ASP A 198 -4.13 -4.95 11.82
CA ASP A 198 -5.01 -5.40 10.76
C ASP A 198 -4.17 -5.69 9.51
N PHE A 199 -4.22 -6.93 9.05
CA PHE A 199 -3.49 -7.39 7.86
C PHE A 199 -4.46 -7.65 6.72
N VAL A 200 -4.19 -7.05 5.57
CA VAL A 200 -4.95 -7.24 4.33
C VAL A 200 -4.08 -7.88 3.26
N HIS A 201 -4.60 -8.88 2.57
CA HIS A 201 -3.85 -9.54 1.49
C HIS A 201 -3.69 -8.58 0.30
N VAL A 202 -2.56 -8.67 -0.39
CA VAL A 202 -2.24 -7.78 -1.53
C VAL A 202 -3.27 -7.88 -2.65
N ASP A 203 -3.86 -9.04 -2.89
CA ASP A 203 -4.88 -9.22 -3.91
C ASP A 203 -6.22 -8.57 -3.51
N ASP A 204 -6.53 -8.50 -2.22
CA ASP A 204 -7.68 -7.76 -1.71
C ASP A 204 -7.45 -6.25 -1.85
N LEU A 205 -6.23 -5.74 -1.60
CA LEU A 205 -5.90 -4.35 -1.87
C LEU A 205 -6.03 -4.02 -3.38
N VAL A 206 -5.53 -4.89 -4.25
CA VAL A 206 -5.68 -4.71 -5.71
C VAL A 206 -7.15 -4.71 -6.12
N SER A 207 -7.95 -5.58 -5.54
CA SER A 207 -9.41 -5.59 -5.77
C SER A 207 -10.04 -4.26 -5.33
N ALA A 208 -9.66 -3.70 -4.17
CA ALA A 208 -10.13 -2.40 -3.71
C ALA A 208 -9.75 -1.27 -4.69
N LEU A 209 -8.49 -1.25 -5.16
CA LEU A 209 -8.00 -0.28 -6.15
C LEU A 209 -8.81 -0.31 -7.46
N CYS A 210 -9.24 -1.50 -7.89
CA CYS A 210 -10.06 -1.65 -9.09
C CYS A 210 -11.55 -1.28 -8.84
N THR A 211 -12.02 -1.31 -7.59
CA THR A 211 -13.43 -1.09 -7.24
C THR A 211 -13.75 0.38 -6.98
N VAL A 212 -12.80 1.15 -6.40
CA VAL A 212 -13.11 2.52 -5.97
C VAL A 212 -13.43 3.44 -7.15
N PRO A 213 -14.52 4.21 -7.05
CA PRO A 213 -14.82 5.27 -8.01
C PRO A 213 -13.83 6.43 -7.83
N VAL A 214 -13.65 7.21 -8.88
CA VAL A 214 -13.00 8.52 -8.79
C VAL A 214 -14.04 9.56 -9.21
N GLY A 215 -14.33 10.50 -8.32
CA GLY A 215 -15.29 11.56 -8.53
C GLY A 215 -14.66 12.93 -8.29
N ASP A 216 -15.46 13.98 -8.45
CA ASP A 216 -15.01 15.38 -8.40
C ASP A 216 -14.52 15.83 -7.00
N GLU A 217 -14.98 15.14 -5.96
CA GLU A 217 -14.52 15.38 -4.59
C GLU A 217 -13.53 14.32 -4.13
N ALA A 218 -12.53 14.75 -3.35
CA ALA A 218 -11.56 13.84 -2.75
C ALA A 218 -12.25 12.88 -1.77
N ARG A 219 -12.22 11.59 -2.08
CA ARG A 219 -12.78 10.53 -1.22
C ARG A 219 -11.66 9.71 -0.60
N VAL A 220 -11.89 9.25 0.61
CA VAL A 220 -10.94 8.42 1.36
C VAL A 220 -11.57 7.10 1.72
N TYR A 221 -10.81 6.01 1.59
CA TYR A 221 -11.23 4.67 1.97
C TYR A 221 -10.13 3.96 2.73
N ASN A 222 -10.46 3.42 3.89
CA ASN A 222 -9.60 2.48 4.59
C ASN A 222 -9.63 1.12 3.91
N VAL A 223 -8.46 0.50 3.76
CA VAL A 223 -8.34 -0.86 3.22
C VAL A 223 -7.70 -1.75 4.26
N GLY A 224 -8.47 -2.65 4.83
CA GLY A 224 -8.07 -3.61 5.86
C GLY A 224 -8.93 -4.87 5.80
N SER A 225 -8.67 -5.80 6.69
CA SER A 225 -9.54 -6.96 6.90
C SER A 225 -10.72 -6.64 7.85
N GLY A 226 -10.63 -5.55 8.62
CA GLY A 226 -11.54 -5.22 9.70
C GLY A 226 -11.32 -6.05 10.97
N ARG A 227 -10.18 -6.73 11.08
CA ARG A 227 -9.76 -7.53 12.23
C ARG A 227 -8.29 -7.36 12.53
N SER A 228 -7.91 -7.21 13.78
CA SER A 228 -6.51 -7.18 14.18
C SER A 228 -6.04 -8.50 14.77
N HIS A 229 -4.77 -8.80 14.56
CA HIS A 229 -4.09 -9.97 15.09
C HIS A 229 -2.83 -9.52 15.83
N ALA A 230 -2.59 -10.10 17.01
CA ALA A 230 -1.35 -9.88 17.75
C ALA A 230 -0.15 -10.42 16.95
N VAL A 231 0.99 -9.72 16.99
CA VAL A 231 2.23 -10.15 16.33
C VAL A 231 2.62 -11.57 16.76
N GLY A 232 2.49 -11.90 18.06
CA GLY A 232 2.73 -13.26 18.56
C GLY A 232 1.76 -14.30 17.99
N GLY A 233 0.49 -13.93 17.77
CA GLY A 233 -0.49 -14.78 17.13
C GLY A 233 -0.16 -15.07 15.67
N ILE A 234 0.35 -14.07 14.93
CA ILE A 234 0.83 -14.26 13.56
C ILE A 234 2.03 -15.21 13.51
N ALA A 235 2.99 -15.05 14.42
CA ALA A 235 4.13 -15.95 14.52
C ALA A 235 3.68 -17.38 14.82
N GLN A 236 2.65 -17.58 15.67
CA GLN A 236 2.08 -18.89 15.95
C GLN A 236 1.38 -19.50 14.73
N MET A 237 0.60 -18.74 13.98
CA MET A 237 -0.04 -19.21 12.74
C MET A 237 1.01 -19.65 11.71
N ILE A 238 2.09 -18.88 11.54
CA ILE A 238 3.20 -19.22 10.64
C ILE A 238 3.93 -20.47 11.11
N ARG A 239 4.22 -20.59 12.42
CA ARG A 239 4.82 -21.79 13.03
C ARG A 239 4.00 -23.05 12.74
N GLN A 240 2.69 -22.97 12.92
CA GLN A 240 1.77 -24.06 12.63
C GLN A 240 1.75 -24.43 11.13
N ALA A 241 1.63 -23.42 10.27
CA ALA A 241 1.64 -23.61 8.81
C ALA A 241 2.96 -24.21 8.30
N ALA A 242 4.08 -23.82 8.92
CA ALA A 242 5.40 -24.40 8.61
C ALA A 242 5.64 -25.79 9.22
N GLY A 243 4.74 -26.29 10.09
CA GLY A 243 4.93 -27.58 10.75
C GLY A 243 6.19 -27.65 11.63
N THR A 244 6.63 -26.52 12.19
CA THR A 244 7.82 -26.45 13.05
C THR A 244 7.45 -26.31 14.52
N THR A 245 8.29 -26.83 15.41
CA THR A 245 8.14 -26.72 16.86
C THR A 245 9.02 -25.63 17.47
N LYS A 246 9.74 -24.86 16.66
CA LYS A 246 10.64 -23.79 17.10
C LYS A 246 9.97 -22.84 18.09
N PRO A 247 10.62 -22.41 19.18
CA PRO A 247 10.06 -21.46 20.12
C PRO A 247 9.89 -20.08 19.45
N ILE A 248 8.89 -19.34 19.91
CA ILE A 248 8.70 -17.93 19.52
C ILE A 248 9.29 -17.10 20.65
N VAL A 249 10.30 -16.29 20.34
CA VAL A 249 11.08 -15.53 21.32
C VAL A 249 10.90 -14.03 21.08
N ALA A 250 10.54 -13.30 22.14
CA ALA A 250 10.50 -11.84 22.13
C ALA A 250 11.89 -11.29 22.45
N ARG A 251 12.47 -10.46 21.56
CA ARG A 251 13.80 -9.84 21.77
C ARG A 251 13.75 -8.32 21.84
N GLY A 252 12.67 -7.75 22.34
CA GLY A 252 12.51 -6.32 22.53
C GLY A 252 11.45 -6.01 23.57
N SER A 253 11.38 -4.72 23.93
CA SER A 253 10.36 -4.16 24.79
C SER A 253 9.43 -3.28 23.96
N SER A 254 8.30 -2.87 24.53
CA SER A 254 7.44 -1.86 23.95
C SER A 254 8.22 -0.59 23.62
N ARG A 255 8.04 -0.07 22.41
CA ARG A 255 8.60 1.22 22.02
C ARG A 255 7.78 2.34 22.64
N ALA A 256 8.40 3.48 22.91
CA ALA A 256 7.64 4.69 23.21
C ALA A 256 6.69 4.98 22.04
N GLU A 257 5.43 5.30 22.35
CA GLU A 257 4.38 5.56 21.36
C GLU A 257 4.04 4.36 20.44
N GLU A 258 4.28 3.12 20.89
CA GLU A 258 3.86 1.93 20.15
C GLU A 258 2.33 1.91 20.01
N ILE A 259 1.86 1.71 18.78
CA ILE A 259 0.44 1.54 18.50
C ILE A 259 0.02 0.16 19.01
N ALA A 260 -0.73 0.12 20.13
CA ALA A 260 -1.14 -1.12 20.77
C ALA A 260 -2.07 -1.95 19.88
N ASP A 261 -3.04 -1.33 19.23
CA ASP A 261 -3.97 -1.98 18.31
C ASP A 261 -4.34 -1.05 17.14
N ALA A 262 -4.50 -1.64 15.95
CA ALA A 262 -4.93 -0.94 14.75
C ALA A 262 -5.88 -1.83 13.94
N VAL A 263 -7.13 -1.39 13.81
CA VAL A 263 -8.21 -2.06 13.06
C VAL A 263 -8.87 -1.06 12.12
N ALA A 264 -8.99 -1.39 10.85
CA ALA A 264 -9.68 -0.56 9.87
C ALA A 264 -11.20 -0.63 10.04
N ASP A 265 -11.87 0.50 10.10
CA ASP A 265 -13.27 0.54 9.68
C ASP A 265 -13.32 0.50 8.16
N ILE A 266 -13.89 -0.55 7.61
CA ILE A 266 -14.03 -0.78 6.16
C ILE A 266 -15.45 -0.59 5.67
N SER A 267 -16.30 0.05 6.46
CA SER A 267 -17.73 0.22 6.16
C SER A 267 -17.94 1.00 4.86
N ALA A 268 -17.14 2.03 4.62
CA ALA A 268 -17.21 2.82 3.38
C ALA A 268 -16.91 1.97 2.13
N LEU A 269 -15.90 1.11 2.14
CA LEU A 269 -15.64 0.18 1.02
C LEU A 269 -16.74 -0.87 0.87
N ARG A 270 -17.33 -1.33 1.98
CA ARG A 270 -18.45 -2.28 1.93
C ARG A 270 -19.67 -1.71 1.23
N THR A 271 -19.93 -0.41 1.32
CA THR A 271 -21.03 0.24 0.58
C THR A 271 -20.83 0.20 -0.94
N LEU A 272 -19.57 0.09 -1.39
CA LEU A 272 -19.20 -0.11 -2.80
C LEU A 272 -19.25 -1.58 -3.24
N GLY A 273 -19.68 -2.49 -2.37
CA GLY A 273 -19.69 -3.93 -2.63
C GLY A 273 -18.35 -4.64 -2.41
N TRP A 274 -17.29 -3.92 -2.01
CA TRP A 274 -16.00 -4.54 -1.73
C TRP A 274 -15.96 -5.20 -0.36
N ARG A 275 -15.31 -6.37 -0.29
CA ARG A 275 -15.00 -7.10 0.95
C ARG A 275 -13.65 -7.80 0.80
N PRO A 276 -12.84 -7.91 1.87
CA PRO A 276 -11.67 -8.77 1.85
C PRO A 276 -12.13 -10.24 1.70
N ARG A 277 -11.42 -10.99 0.85
CA ARG A 277 -11.77 -12.37 0.50
C ARG A 277 -10.79 -13.38 1.08
N ILE A 278 -9.56 -12.96 1.38
CA ILE A 278 -8.49 -13.84 1.82
C ILE A 278 -8.31 -13.67 3.33
N GLU A 279 -8.77 -14.68 4.09
CA GLU A 279 -8.54 -14.72 5.53
C GLU A 279 -7.04 -14.87 5.83
N LEU A 280 -6.55 -14.21 6.91
CA LEU A 280 -5.13 -14.16 7.24
C LEU A 280 -4.50 -15.56 7.36
N ALA A 281 -5.16 -16.48 8.08
CA ALA A 281 -4.64 -17.83 8.28
C ALA A 281 -4.47 -18.60 6.94
N GLU A 282 -5.38 -18.41 6.00
CA GLU A 282 -5.29 -19.01 4.67
C GLU A 282 -4.15 -18.39 3.86
N GLY A 283 -4.06 -17.05 3.80
CA GLY A 283 -2.99 -16.36 3.11
C GLY A 283 -1.60 -16.73 3.66
N LEU A 284 -1.47 -16.90 4.99
CA LEU A 284 -0.21 -17.35 5.60
C LEU A 284 0.14 -18.78 5.21
N ARG A 285 -0.83 -19.71 5.16
CA ARG A 285 -0.59 -21.09 4.68
C ARG A 285 -0.09 -21.10 3.25
N GLN A 286 -0.72 -20.34 2.37
CA GLN A 286 -0.32 -20.22 0.97
C GLN A 286 1.11 -19.67 0.82
N LEU A 287 1.47 -18.64 1.62
CA LEU A 287 2.81 -18.05 1.60
C LEU A 287 3.88 -19.05 2.07
N VAL A 288 3.61 -19.79 3.15
CA VAL A 288 4.52 -20.82 3.66
C VAL A 288 4.70 -21.93 2.62
N ALA A 289 3.62 -22.41 2.00
CA ALA A 289 3.68 -23.43 0.97
C ALA A 289 4.49 -22.98 -0.25
N ALA A 290 4.27 -21.74 -0.73
CA ALA A 290 5.00 -21.16 -1.84
C ALA A 290 6.51 -20.99 -1.52
N ALA A 291 6.85 -20.53 -0.31
CA ALA A 291 8.23 -20.38 0.12
C ALA A 291 8.96 -21.72 0.19
N ARG A 292 8.29 -22.77 0.69
CA ARG A 292 8.83 -24.14 0.75
C ARG A 292 9.09 -24.70 -0.64
N ALA A 293 8.16 -24.53 -1.59
CA ALA A 293 8.33 -24.97 -2.96
C ALA A 293 9.54 -24.29 -3.64
N ALA A 294 9.70 -22.99 -3.43
CA ALA A 294 10.83 -22.22 -3.98
C ALA A 294 12.18 -22.70 -3.39
N SER A 295 12.23 -23.08 -2.11
CA SER A 295 13.46 -23.62 -1.50
C SER A 295 13.85 -24.99 -2.04
N ASN A 296 12.88 -25.82 -2.43
CA ASN A 296 13.13 -27.15 -3.00
C ASN A 296 13.56 -27.11 -4.48
N THR A 297 13.41 -25.98 -5.18
CA THR A 297 13.76 -25.84 -6.61
C THR A 297 15.23 -25.37 -6.81
N VAL A 298 15.92 -24.99 -5.73
CA VAL A 298 17.30 -24.45 -5.77
C VAL A 298 18.35 -25.53 -5.40
N VAL A 299 17.97 -26.80 -5.31
CA VAL A 299 18.88 -27.94 -5.04
C VAL A 299 19.23 -28.68 -6.32
#